data_a6bb5ee04a2cfd524e8f883565867291
#
_entry.id   a6bb5ee04a2cfd524e8f883565867291
#
_cell.length_a   1.000
_cell.length_b   1.000
_cell.length_c   1.000
_cell.angle_alpha   90.00
_cell.angle_beta   90.00
_cell.angle_gamma   90.00
#
_symmetry.space_group_name_H-M   'P 1'
#
loop_
_entity.id
_entity.type
_entity.pdbx_description
1 polymer ?
#
loop_
_entity_poly.entity_id
_entity_poly.type
_entity_poly.pdbx_seq_one_letter_code
_entity_poly.pdbx_strand_id
1 'polypeptide(L)'
;MINHVPGSNPSKDVKADKNGTVGSVSLHDKDIPLQTKIYYEVKSSERPANYGGITEEWGMNDVLDTTHDRFTGKWHAITNYDLKVGDKTLKAGTDISAYILLENKDNKDLTFTMNQALLAALNEGSNKVGKQAWSVYLEVERIKTGDVENTQTENYNKELMRSNTVVTHTPDDPKPTKAVHNKKGEDINHGKVARGDVLSYEMTWDLKGYDKDFAFDTVDLATGVSFFDDYDETKVSPIKDLLRVKDSKGVDITNQFTISWDDAKGTVTISAKDPQAFILAYGGQELRVTLPTKVKANVSGDVYNSAEQNTFGQRIKTNTVVNHIPKVNPKKDVVIKVGDKQSQNGATIKLGEKFFYEFTSSDIPAEYAGVVEEWSISDKLDVKHDKFSGQWSVFANSNFVLADGTKVNKGDDISKLFTMTFEQGVVKITASQAFLDAMNLKENKNVAHSWKAFIGVERIAAGDVYNTIEESFNNETIKTNTVVTHTPEKPQTPPEKTVIVPPTPKTPQAPVEPLVVEKASIVPELPKTGEKQNVLLTVAGSLAALLGLAGLGFKRRKETK
;
A
#
# COMPACT_ATOMS: atom_id res chain seq x y z
N MET A 1 -46.37 67.57 3.33
CA MET A 1 -45.10 67.02 2.82
C MET A 1 -44.93 65.69 3.51
N ILE A 2 -44.82 64.58 2.78
CA ILE A 2 -44.61 63.25 3.36
C ILE A 2 -43.13 62.92 3.17
N ASN A 3 -42.39 62.73 4.27
CA ASN A 3 -41.02 62.27 4.23
C ASN A 3 -41.02 60.75 4.46
N HIS A 4 -40.43 60.00 3.54
CA HIS A 4 -40.19 58.57 3.70
C HIS A 4 -38.84 58.36 4.33
N VAL A 5 -38.78 57.60 5.46
CA VAL A 5 -37.53 57.11 6.07
C VAL A 5 -37.33 55.68 5.52
N PRO A 6 -36.35 55.48 4.67
CA PRO A 6 -36.04 54.14 4.20
C PRO A 6 -35.52 53.27 5.35
N GLY A 7 -35.83 52.00 5.34
CA GLY A 7 -35.26 51.04 6.28
C GLY A 7 -33.78 50.81 5.93
N SER A 8 -32.94 50.82 6.96
CA SER A 8 -31.56 50.35 6.82
C SER A 8 -31.54 48.82 6.88
N ASN A 9 -30.86 48.18 5.95
CA ASN A 9 -30.84 46.75 5.86
C ASN A 9 -29.46 46.24 5.34
N PRO A 10 -28.39 46.44 6.13
CA PRO A 10 -27.09 45.92 5.77
C PRO A 10 -27.13 44.38 5.79
N SER A 11 -26.36 43.76 4.95
CA SER A 11 -26.32 42.28 4.89
C SER A 11 -24.90 41.75 4.89
N LYS A 12 -24.78 40.53 5.34
CA LYS A 12 -23.51 39.77 5.36
C LYS A 12 -23.71 38.43 4.71
N ASP A 13 -22.72 38.00 3.94
CA ASP A 13 -22.63 36.66 3.38
C ASP A 13 -21.20 36.15 3.48
N VAL A 14 -21.00 34.88 3.20
CA VAL A 14 -19.69 34.25 3.11
C VAL A 14 -19.58 33.54 1.76
N LYS A 15 -18.44 33.72 1.07
CA LYS A 15 -18.19 33.26 -0.30
C LYS A 15 -16.90 32.47 -0.41
N ALA A 16 -16.85 31.51 -1.33
CA ALA A 16 -15.62 30.80 -1.63
C ALA A 16 -14.55 31.72 -2.26
N ASP A 17 -13.28 31.45 -1.97
CA ASP A 17 -12.18 31.96 -2.80
C ASP A 17 -11.97 31.04 -4.00
N LYS A 18 -12.23 31.55 -5.19
CA LYS A 18 -11.97 30.87 -6.48
C LYS A 18 -10.64 31.40 -7.07
N ASN A 19 -9.50 30.99 -6.49
CA ASN A 19 -8.17 31.42 -6.92
C ASN A 19 -7.98 32.95 -6.91
N GLY A 20 -8.37 33.60 -5.83
CA GLY A 20 -8.30 35.04 -5.67
C GLY A 20 -9.51 35.80 -6.23
N THR A 21 -10.54 35.08 -6.66
CA THR A 21 -11.82 35.65 -7.15
C THR A 21 -12.96 35.22 -6.23
N VAL A 22 -13.83 36.16 -5.88
CA VAL A 22 -15.00 35.89 -5.04
C VAL A 22 -15.99 35.00 -5.77
N GLY A 23 -16.36 33.88 -5.14
CA GLY A 23 -17.38 32.95 -5.64
C GLY A 23 -18.79 33.57 -5.55
N SER A 24 -19.73 33.04 -6.34
CA SER A 24 -21.12 33.52 -6.39
C SER A 24 -22.05 32.83 -5.37
N VAL A 25 -21.71 31.61 -4.95
CA VAL A 25 -22.53 30.78 -4.04
C VAL A 25 -22.31 31.19 -2.59
N SER A 26 -23.40 31.28 -1.81
CA SER A 26 -23.31 31.46 -0.35
C SER A 26 -22.81 30.20 0.33
N LEU A 27 -21.89 30.40 1.28
CA LEU A 27 -21.37 29.34 2.16
C LEU A 27 -21.99 29.39 3.55
N HIS A 28 -23.07 30.17 3.74
CA HIS A 28 -23.81 30.17 5.01
C HIS A 28 -24.36 28.75 5.31
N ASP A 29 -24.20 28.30 6.56
CA ASP A 29 -24.53 26.94 7.03
C ASP A 29 -23.81 25.82 6.24
N LYS A 30 -22.57 26.09 5.77
CA LYS A 30 -21.77 25.08 5.06
C LYS A 30 -20.54 24.65 5.85
N ASP A 31 -20.13 23.40 5.62
CA ASP A 31 -18.88 22.83 6.12
C ASP A 31 -17.70 23.28 5.26
N ILE A 32 -16.81 24.06 5.86
CA ILE A 32 -15.62 24.61 5.21
C ILE A 32 -14.41 23.84 5.72
N PRO A 33 -13.59 23.24 4.84
CA PRO A 33 -12.37 22.56 5.25
C PRO A 33 -11.38 23.49 5.97
N LEU A 34 -10.61 22.93 6.89
CA LEU A 34 -9.49 23.63 7.53
C LEU A 34 -8.49 24.13 6.48
N GLN A 35 -7.82 25.27 6.74
CA GLN A 35 -6.87 25.92 5.84
C GLN A 35 -7.47 26.44 4.52
N THR A 36 -8.78 26.51 4.44
CA THR A 36 -9.50 27.06 3.28
C THR A 36 -9.56 28.59 3.38
N LYS A 37 -9.37 29.27 2.25
CA LYS A 37 -9.61 30.70 2.10
C LYS A 37 -11.03 30.97 1.64
N ILE A 38 -11.65 31.92 2.29
CA ILE A 38 -13.02 32.39 2.02
C ILE A 38 -13.06 33.91 2.07
N TYR A 39 -14.12 34.49 1.49
CA TYR A 39 -14.42 35.91 1.61
C TYR A 39 -15.65 36.12 2.46
N TYR A 40 -15.59 37.00 3.46
CA TYR A 40 -16.77 37.61 4.01
C TYR A 40 -17.18 38.76 3.10
N GLU A 41 -18.41 38.72 2.59
CA GLU A 41 -19.07 39.82 1.91
C GLU A 41 -19.81 40.67 2.93
N VAL A 42 -19.38 41.90 3.09
CA VAL A 42 -19.97 42.91 3.98
C VAL A 42 -20.65 43.94 3.09
N LYS A 43 -21.97 43.98 3.10
CA LYS A 43 -22.75 44.80 2.21
C LYS A 43 -23.52 45.86 2.97
N SER A 44 -23.44 47.11 2.52
CA SER A 44 -24.15 48.23 3.07
C SER A 44 -25.67 48.16 2.83
N SER A 45 -26.45 48.87 3.61
CA SER A 45 -27.80 49.23 3.29
C SER A 45 -27.89 49.94 1.92
N GLU A 46 -29.04 49.92 1.33
CA GLU A 46 -29.30 50.66 0.10
C GLU A 46 -29.77 52.09 0.41
N ARG A 47 -29.02 53.09 -0.02
CA ARG A 47 -29.50 54.46 -0.06
C ARG A 47 -30.48 54.61 -1.21
N PRO A 48 -31.71 55.03 -0.98
CA PRO A 48 -32.76 55.08 -2.01
C PRO A 48 -32.46 56.10 -3.10
N ALA A 49 -33.07 55.91 -4.25
CA ALA A 49 -33.10 56.90 -5.32
C ALA A 49 -33.84 58.17 -4.85
N ASN A 50 -33.47 59.34 -5.41
CA ASN A 50 -33.98 60.67 -5.07
C ASN A 50 -33.76 61.04 -3.58
N TYR A 51 -32.61 60.65 -3.07
CA TYR A 51 -32.24 60.88 -1.68
C TYR A 51 -32.11 62.37 -1.36
N GLY A 52 -32.98 62.87 -0.47
CA GLY A 52 -33.03 64.31 -0.09
C GLY A 52 -32.03 64.71 0.99
N GLY A 53 -31.41 63.76 1.71
CA GLY A 53 -30.45 64.00 2.77
C GLY A 53 -29.02 64.22 2.28
N ILE A 54 -28.11 64.30 3.26
CA ILE A 54 -26.67 64.36 3.04
C ILE A 54 -26.05 63.11 3.66
N THR A 55 -25.14 62.44 2.91
CA THR A 55 -24.31 61.37 3.41
C THR A 55 -23.03 61.99 3.99
N GLU A 56 -22.93 62.08 5.32
CA GLU A 56 -21.76 62.64 6.01
C GLU A 56 -20.71 61.58 6.39
N GLU A 57 -21.19 60.38 6.65
CA GLU A 57 -20.37 59.24 7.04
C GLU A 57 -21.05 57.94 6.52
N TRP A 58 -20.25 57.03 5.96
CA TRP A 58 -20.72 55.70 5.61
C TRP A 58 -19.56 54.71 5.77
N GLY A 59 -19.72 53.84 6.74
CA GLY A 59 -18.72 52.82 7.08
C GLY A 59 -19.34 51.49 7.44
N MET A 60 -18.53 50.45 7.43
CA MET A 60 -18.88 49.10 7.86
C MET A 60 -17.76 48.57 8.72
N ASN A 61 -18.12 47.94 9.85
CA ASN A 61 -17.18 47.33 10.78
C ASN A 61 -17.45 45.83 10.85
N ASP A 62 -16.39 45.05 10.77
CA ASP A 62 -16.40 43.61 10.91
C ASP A 62 -15.43 43.16 12.01
N VAL A 63 -15.94 42.45 13.01
CA VAL A 63 -15.14 41.90 14.10
C VAL A 63 -14.99 40.40 13.92
N LEU A 64 -13.82 39.96 13.48
CA LEU A 64 -13.50 38.57 13.21
C LEU A 64 -13.34 37.73 14.48
N ASP A 65 -13.75 36.50 14.44
CA ASP A 65 -13.32 35.46 15.39
C ASP A 65 -11.89 34.98 15.03
N THR A 66 -10.90 35.68 15.56
CA THR A 66 -9.49 35.38 15.30
C THR A 66 -9.00 34.08 15.93
N THR A 67 -9.84 33.37 16.69
CA THR A 67 -9.57 32.02 17.16
C THR A 67 -9.68 31.00 15.99
N HIS A 68 -10.62 31.25 15.08
CA HIS A 68 -10.94 30.33 13.98
C HIS A 68 -10.57 30.87 12.61
N ASP A 69 -10.62 32.21 12.42
CA ASP A 69 -10.34 32.86 11.13
C ASP A 69 -9.17 33.84 11.23
N ARG A 70 -8.24 33.71 10.30
CA ARG A 70 -7.11 34.62 10.16
C ARG A 70 -7.31 35.56 8.99
N PHE A 71 -7.35 36.88 9.20
CA PHE A 71 -7.35 37.85 8.12
C PHE A 71 -6.04 37.76 7.33
N THR A 72 -6.11 37.62 6.00
CA THR A 72 -4.93 37.46 5.15
C THR A 72 -4.29 38.79 4.74
N GLY A 73 -4.91 39.91 5.09
CA GLY A 73 -4.53 41.27 4.66
C GLY A 73 -5.10 41.66 3.30
N LYS A 74 -5.82 40.77 2.61
CA LYS A 74 -6.44 41.07 1.31
C LYS A 74 -7.89 41.45 1.50
N TRP A 75 -8.28 42.51 0.82
CA TRP A 75 -9.65 42.97 0.74
C TRP A 75 -9.83 43.84 -0.50
N HIS A 76 -11.07 44.02 -0.94
CA HIS A 76 -11.45 45.00 -1.94
C HIS A 76 -12.89 45.45 -1.72
N ALA A 77 -13.21 46.62 -2.22
CA ALA A 77 -14.56 47.18 -2.15
C ALA A 77 -15.08 47.47 -3.53
N ILE A 78 -16.39 47.26 -3.76
CA ILE A 78 -17.04 47.56 -5.02
C ILE A 78 -18.25 48.46 -4.81
N THR A 79 -18.57 49.29 -5.81
CA THR A 79 -19.88 49.95 -5.85
C THR A 79 -20.93 48.99 -6.40
N ASN A 80 -22.13 48.94 -5.78
CA ASN A 80 -23.21 48.05 -6.21
C ASN A 80 -24.14 48.68 -7.25
N TYR A 81 -23.99 49.99 -7.49
CA TYR A 81 -24.74 50.78 -8.48
C TYR A 81 -23.79 51.68 -9.27
N ASP A 82 -24.23 52.16 -10.41
CA ASP A 82 -23.48 53.18 -11.16
C ASP A 82 -23.29 54.42 -10.31
N LEU A 83 -22.05 54.92 -10.23
CA LEU A 83 -21.66 56.04 -9.39
C LEU A 83 -20.76 56.99 -10.19
N LYS A 84 -21.05 58.29 -10.20
CA LYS A 84 -20.22 59.30 -10.84
C LYS A 84 -19.30 59.91 -9.81
N VAL A 85 -17.96 59.88 -10.07
CA VAL A 85 -16.93 60.52 -9.20
C VAL A 85 -16.13 61.46 -10.09
N GLY A 86 -16.36 62.78 -9.93
CA GLY A 86 -15.87 63.80 -10.86
C GLY A 86 -16.37 63.52 -12.29
N ASP A 87 -15.50 63.47 -13.27
CA ASP A 87 -15.86 63.20 -14.66
C ASP A 87 -15.99 61.67 -15.00
N LYS A 88 -15.67 60.78 -14.06
CA LYS A 88 -15.71 59.34 -14.27
C LYS A 88 -17.04 58.75 -13.82
N THR A 89 -17.62 57.87 -14.65
CA THR A 89 -18.72 57.01 -14.22
C THR A 89 -18.18 55.63 -13.91
N LEU A 90 -18.26 55.23 -12.63
CA LEU A 90 -17.98 53.90 -12.16
C LEU A 90 -19.24 53.04 -12.30
N LYS A 91 -19.14 51.94 -13.06
CA LYS A 91 -20.25 51.01 -13.25
C LYS A 91 -20.43 50.14 -12.01
N ALA A 92 -21.62 49.61 -11.78
CA ALA A 92 -21.85 48.59 -10.76
C ALA A 92 -20.82 47.47 -10.87
N GLY A 93 -20.24 47.04 -9.75
CA GLY A 93 -19.15 46.07 -9.67
C GLY A 93 -17.74 46.65 -9.86
N THR A 94 -17.59 47.96 -10.12
CA THR A 94 -16.26 48.59 -10.21
C THR A 94 -15.60 48.64 -8.83
N ASP A 95 -14.30 48.31 -8.79
CA ASP A 95 -13.47 48.43 -7.59
C ASP A 95 -13.35 49.91 -7.16
N ILE A 96 -13.72 50.17 -5.91
CA ILE A 96 -13.65 51.47 -5.26
C ILE A 96 -12.74 51.47 -4.05
N SER A 97 -11.88 50.45 -3.87
CA SER A 97 -10.99 50.30 -2.71
C SER A 97 -10.12 51.55 -2.46
N ALA A 98 -9.71 52.25 -3.54
CA ALA A 98 -8.94 53.51 -3.45
C ALA A 98 -9.70 54.65 -2.74
N TYR A 99 -11.01 54.55 -2.62
CA TYR A 99 -11.87 55.52 -1.93
C TYR A 99 -12.31 55.08 -0.55
N ILE A 100 -11.84 53.89 -0.08
CA ILE A 100 -12.17 53.31 1.22
C ILE A 100 -10.95 53.37 2.12
N LEU A 101 -11.13 53.82 3.34
CA LEU A 101 -10.13 53.81 4.40
C LEU A 101 -10.35 52.57 5.24
N LEU A 102 -9.29 51.78 5.44
CA LEU A 102 -9.31 50.63 6.35
C LEU A 102 -8.60 51.02 7.65
N GLU A 103 -9.30 50.98 8.78
CA GLU A 103 -8.73 50.92 10.12
C GLU A 103 -8.70 49.44 10.54
N ASN A 104 -7.48 48.93 10.80
CA ASN A 104 -7.25 47.54 11.17
C ASN A 104 -6.66 47.50 12.59
N LYS A 105 -7.40 46.98 13.56
CA LYS A 105 -6.94 46.74 14.93
C LYS A 105 -6.67 45.22 15.10
N ASP A 106 -5.39 44.88 15.16
CA ASP A 106 -4.88 43.53 15.46
C ASP A 106 -5.42 42.42 14.53
N ASN A 107 -5.72 42.73 13.26
CA ASN A 107 -6.35 41.84 12.27
C ASN A 107 -7.67 41.20 12.76
N LYS A 108 -8.31 41.83 13.73
CA LYS A 108 -9.54 41.40 14.38
C LYS A 108 -10.69 42.34 14.10
N ASP A 109 -10.50 43.62 14.43
CA ASP A 109 -11.53 44.65 14.31
C ASP A 109 -11.20 45.51 13.07
N LEU A 110 -11.96 45.32 12.01
CA LEU A 110 -11.74 45.88 10.67
C LEU A 110 -12.84 46.86 10.34
N THR A 111 -12.50 48.17 10.29
CA THR A 111 -13.44 49.25 9.94
C THR A 111 -13.11 49.80 8.56
N PHE A 112 -14.07 49.73 7.67
CA PHE A 112 -14.01 50.24 6.30
C PHE A 112 -14.87 51.50 6.22
N THR A 113 -14.31 52.65 5.86
CA THR A 113 -15.01 53.91 5.81
C THR A 113 -14.76 54.63 4.50
N MET A 114 -15.83 55.18 3.88
CA MET A 114 -15.68 56.00 2.68
C MET A 114 -14.87 57.25 2.98
N ASN A 115 -13.94 57.61 2.10
CA ASN A 115 -13.20 58.86 2.19
C ASN A 115 -14.04 60.06 1.77
N GLN A 116 -13.58 61.28 2.08
CA GLN A 116 -14.29 62.51 1.78
C GLN A 116 -14.59 62.71 0.29
N ALA A 117 -13.72 62.27 -0.61
CA ALA A 117 -13.93 62.39 -2.04
C ALA A 117 -15.15 61.56 -2.52
N LEU A 118 -15.33 60.35 -2.01
CA LEU A 118 -16.46 59.51 -2.33
C LEU A 118 -17.76 60.02 -1.68
N LEU A 119 -17.71 60.46 -0.43
CA LEU A 119 -18.83 61.09 0.27
C LEU A 119 -19.32 62.36 -0.46
N ALA A 120 -18.41 63.21 -0.92
CA ALA A 120 -18.74 64.40 -1.71
C ALA A 120 -19.43 64.00 -3.04
N ALA A 121 -18.87 63.02 -3.75
CA ALA A 121 -19.46 62.48 -4.98
C ALA A 121 -20.90 61.96 -4.75
N LEU A 122 -21.14 61.20 -3.69
CA LEU A 122 -22.45 60.68 -3.34
C LEU A 122 -23.50 61.80 -3.11
N ASN A 123 -23.08 62.96 -2.66
CA ASN A 123 -23.95 64.12 -2.39
C ASN A 123 -24.21 64.98 -3.63
N GLU A 124 -23.57 64.72 -4.79
CA GLU A 124 -23.86 65.39 -6.04
C GLU A 124 -25.24 64.96 -6.60
N GLY A 125 -25.91 65.93 -7.22
CA GLY A 125 -27.27 65.72 -7.75
C GLY A 125 -27.38 64.51 -8.68
N SER A 126 -26.37 64.27 -9.53
CA SER A 126 -26.32 63.15 -10.44
C SER A 126 -26.36 61.76 -9.74
N ASN A 127 -25.80 61.64 -8.55
CA ASN A 127 -25.76 60.39 -7.78
C ASN A 127 -26.93 60.26 -6.77
N LYS A 128 -27.63 61.37 -6.50
CA LYS A 128 -28.85 61.34 -5.65
C LYS A 128 -30.06 60.76 -6.36
N VAL A 129 -30.10 60.83 -7.70
CA VAL A 129 -31.21 60.30 -8.49
C VAL A 129 -31.28 58.78 -8.48
N GLY A 130 -30.13 58.10 -8.40
CA GLY A 130 -30.03 56.65 -8.39
C GLY A 130 -29.92 56.09 -6.97
N LYS A 131 -30.16 54.78 -6.84
CA LYS A 131 -29.83 54.03 -5.64
C LYS A 131 -28.32 53.93 -5.49
N GLN A 132 -27.84 53.84 -4.25
CA GLN A 132 -26.41 53.66 -3.93
C GLN A 132 -26.26 52.61 -2.82
N ALA A 133 -25.31 51.74 -3.00
CA ALA A 133 -24.82 50.78 -1.99
C ALA A 133 -23.42 50.31 -2.40
N TRP A 134 -22.72 49.74 -1.47
CA TRP A 134 -21.38 49.20 -1.72
C TRP A 134 -21.15 47.95 -0.89
N SER A 135 -20.17 47.13 -1.32
CA SER A 135 -19.79 45.91 -0.64
C SER A 135 -18.28 45.91 -0.40
N VAL A 136 -17.84 45.29 0.69
CA VAL A 136 -16.45 44.93 0.96
C VAL A 136 -16.35 43.42 0.97
N TYR A 137 -15.32 42.91 0.34
CA TYR A 137 -14.91 41.50 0.39
C TYR A 137 -13.60 41.42 1.13
N LEU A 138 -13.56 40.71 2.28
CA LEU A 138 -12.35 40.51 3.06
C LEU A 138 -11.98 39.03 3.08
N GLU A 139 -10.73 38.72 2.67
CA GLU A 139 -10.23 37.34 2.62
C GLU A 139 -9.78 36.91 4.00
N VAL A 140 -10.30 35.78 4.46
CA VAL A 140 -9.84 35.10 5.66
C VAL A 140 -9.44 33.67 5.35
N GLU A 141 -8.57 33.10 6.18
CA GLU A 141 -8.21 31.68 6.13
C GLU A 141 -8.73 31.01 7.39
N ARG A 142 -9.48 29.91 7.24
CA ARG A 142 -9.94 29.09 8.35
C ARG A 142 -8.76 28.34 8.97
N ILE A 143 -8.45 28.61 10.26
CA ILE A 143 -7.27 28.09 10.95
C ILE A 143 -7.58 27.13 12.09
N LYS A 144 -8.86 26.94 12.44
CA LYS A 144 -9.26 26.03 13.51
C LYS A 144 -10.64 25.43 13.23
N THR A 145 -10.85 24.20 13.70
CA THR A 145 -12.13 23.48 13.65
C THR A 145 -13.14 24.09 14.61
N GLY A 146 -14.42 23.98 14.29
CA GLY A 146 -15.55 24.49 15.07
C GLY A 146 -16.48 25.40 14.26
N ASP A 147 -17.48 25.91 14.95
CA ASP A 147 -18.48 26.82 14.37
C ASP A 147 -18.00 28.27 14.46
N VAL A 148 -18.23 29.04 13.41
CA VAL A 148 -17.88 30.45 13.32
C VAL A 148 -19.09 31.25 12.96
N GLU A 149 -19.49 32.15 13.85
CA GLU A 149 -20.52 33.14 13.61
C GLU A 149 -19.87 34.49 13.31
N ASN A 150 -20.38 35.21 12.30
CA ASN A 150 -19.89 36.54 11.98
C ASN A 150 -21.02 37.47 11.59
N THR A 151 -20.95 38.73 12.10
CA THR A 151 -21.94 39.78 11.91
C THR A 151 -21.19 41.10 11.70
N GLN A 152 -21.67 41.93 10.80
CA GLN A 152 -21.12 43.29 10.64
C GLN A 152 -22.00 44.35 11.29
N THR A 153 -21.43 45.52 11.51
CA THR A 153 -22.14 46.73 11.89
C THR A 153 -21.90 47.82 10.86
N GLU A 154 -22.94 48.33 10.26
CA GLU A 154 -22.92 49.51 9.40
C GLU A 154 -23.02 50.77 10.24
N ASN A 155 -22.25 51.79 9.89
CA ASN A 155 -22.38 53.16 10.41
C ASN A 155 -22.80 54.05 9.23
N TYR A 156 -24.02 54.53 9.25
CA TYR A 156 -24.53 55.53 8.30
C TYR A 156 -24.92 56.81 9.04
N ASN A 157 -24.18 57.90 8.85
CA ASN A 157 -24.40 59.18 9.52
C ASN A 157 -24.51 59.02 11.05
N LYS A 158 -23.64 58.25 11.69
CA LYS A 158 -23.57 57.91 13.13
C LYS A 158 -24.69 57.00 13.65
N GLU A 159 -25.60 56.55 12.77
CA GLU A 159 -26.57 55.54 13.12
C GLU A 159 -25.97 54.15 12.85
N LEU A 160 -25.99 53.31 13.87
CA LEU A 160 -25.42 51.95 13.80
C LEU A 160 -26.49 50.92 13.55
N MET A 161 -26.27 50.07 12.53
CA MET A 161 -27.18 49.00 12.16
C MET A 161 -26.43 47.68 11.99
N ARG A 162 -26.94 46.60 12.60
CA ARG A 162 -26.35 45.26 12.46
C ARG A 162 -26.93 44.53 11.26
N SER A 163 -26.09 43.75 10.60
CA SER A 163 -26.52 42.82 9.56
C SER A 163 -27.14 41.51 10.13
N ASN A 164 -27.57 40.62 9.27
CA ASN A 164 -27.72 39.21 9.62
C ASN A 164 -26.39 38.62 10.09
N THR A 165 -26.47 37.52 10.83
CA THR A 165 -25.33 36.66 11.16
C THR A 165 -25.17 35.59 10.09
N VAL A 166 -23.94 35.36 9.66
CA VAL A 166 -23.57 34.17 8.89
C VAL A 166 -22.89 33.16 9.80
N VAL A 167 -23.12 31.90 9.56
CA VAL A 167 -22.52 30.77 10.30
C VAL A 167 -21.79 29.88 9.28
N THR A 168 -20.63 29.38 9.66
CA THR A 168 -19.92 28.34 8.90
C THR A 168 -19.36 27.32 9.88
N HIS A 169 -19.24 26.08 9.44
CA HIS A 169 -18.77 24.97 10.27
C HIS A 169 -17.43 24.47 9.72
N THR A 170 -16.56 23.98 10.59
CA THR A 170 -15.34 23.31 10.17
C THR A 170 -15.19 22.04 10.99
N PRO A 171 -15.45 20.89 10.38
CA PRO A 171 -15.32 19.58 11.01
C PRO A 171 -13.88 19.29 11.47
N ASP A 172 -13.74 18.37 12.41
CA ASP A 172 -12.44 17.82 12.78
C ASP A 172 -11.81 17.10 11.58
N ASP A 173 -10.47 17.08 11.55
CA ASP A 173 -9.72 16.32 10.55
C ASP A 173 -10.10 14.84 10.59
N PRO A 174 -10.22 14.19 9.43
CA PRO A 174 -10.43 12.75 9.35
C PRO A 174 -9.36 11.95 10.10
N LYS A 175 -9.75 10.82 10.67
CA LYS A 175 -8.86 9.91 11.43
C LYS A 175 -8.91 8.51 10.84
N PRO A 176 -8.40 8.29 9.62
CA PRO A 176 -8.38 6.96 9.04
C PRO A 176 -7.49 6.02 9.86
N THR A 177 -7.90 4.77 10.00
CA THR A 177 -7.15 3.74 10.73
C THR A 177 -6.87 2.53 9.85
N LYS A 178 -5.88 1.72 10.27
CA LYS A 178 -5.54 0.46 9.62
C LYS A 178 -5.35 -0.63 10.67
N ALA A 179 -5.93 -1.79 10.40
CA ALA A 179 -5.75 -3.04 11.13
C ALA A 179 -5.31 -4.15 10.19
N VAL A 180 -4.79 -5.25 10.71
CA VAL A 180 -4.45 -6.45 9.94
C VAL A 180 -5.01 -7.68 10.65
N HIS A 181 -5.76 -8.49 9.90
CA HIS A 181 -6.44 -9.68 10.43
C HIS A 181 -5.99 -10.94 9.69
N ASN A 182 -6.01 -12.08 10.39
CA ASN A 182 -5.88 -13.38 9.75
C ASN A 182 -7.22 -13.82 9.13
N LYS A 183 -7.25 -15.01 8.51
CA LYS A 183 -8.46 -15.57 7.89
C LYS A 183 -9.62 -15.82 8.88
N LYS A 184 -9.34 -15.89 10.18
CA LYS A 184 -10.37 -16.02 11.23
C LYS A 184 -10.92 -14.68 11.71
N GLY A 185 -10.39 -13.56 11.19
CA GLY A 185 -10.76 -12.21 11.61
C GLY A 185 -10.11 -11.76 12.92
N GLU A 186 -9.10 -12.48 13.40
CA GLU A 186 -8.33 -12.10 14.58
C GLU A 186 -7.31 -11.03 14.22
N ASP A 187 -7.18 -9.99 15.05
CA ASP A 187 -6.13 -8.98 14.89
C ASP A 187 -4.75 -9.63 15.11
N ILE A 188 -3.89 -9.46 14.12
CA ILE A 188 -2.54 -10.04 14.09
C ILE A 188 -1.45 -8.97 13.96
N ASN A 189 -1.75 -7.71 14.26
CA ASN A 189 -0.73 -6.68 14.27
C ASN A 189 0.39 -7.04 15.25
N HIS A 190 1.65 -6.86 14.84
CA HIS A 190 2.86 -7.33 15.53
C HIS A 190 3.01 -8.87 15.61
N GLY A 191 2.12 -9.63 15.00
CA GLY A 191 2.15 -11.08 15.02
C GLY A 191 3.17 -11.69 14.06
N LYS A 192 3.64 -12.91 14.40
CA LYS A 192 4.47 -13.73 13.51
C LYS A 192 3.58 -14.48 12.52
N VAL A 193 3.91 -14.38 11.25
CA VAL A 193 3.19 -15.02 10.14
C VAL A 193 4.15 -15.84 9.29
N ALA A 194 3.61 -16.71 8.44
CA ALA A 194 4.41 -17.60 7.58
C ALA A 194 4.05 -17.40 6.10
N ARG A 195 4.85 -17.98 5.21
CA ARG A 195 4.51 -18.06 3.78
C ARG A 195 3.12 -18.65 3.59
N GLY A 196 2.40 -18.14 2.61
CA GLY A 196 1.04 -18.57 2.31
C GLY A 196 -0.05 -18.00 3.20
N ASP A 197 0.29 -17.37 4.33
CA ASP A 197 -0.69 -16.70 5.17
C ASP A 197 -1.38 -15.54 4.44
N VAL A 198 -2.66 -15.38 4.70
CA VAL A 198 -3.41 -14.23 4.25
C VAL A 198 -3.40 -13.15 5.33
N LEU A 199 -2.87 -11.99 4.97
CA LEU A 199 -2.92 -10.76 5.75
C LEU A 199 -4.06 -9.91 5.17
N SER A 200 -5.18 -9.85 5.88
CA SER A 200 -6.33 -9.05 5.48
C SER A 200 -6.20 -7.67 6.11
N TYR A 201 -5.72 -6.69 5.35
CA TYR A 201 -5.69 -5.31 5.79
C TYR A 201 -7.11 -4.74 5.77
N GLU A 202 -7.54 -4.20 6.89
CA GLU A 202 -8.79 -3.49 7.05
C GLU A 202 -8.51 -2.03 7.37
N MET A 203 -9.04 -1.13 6.56
CA MET A 203 -8.79 0.29 6.64
C MET A 203 -10.11 1.03 6.81
N THR A 204 -10.15 1.95 7.76
CA THR A 204 -11.27 2.87 7.93
C THR A 204 -11.04 4.09 7.04
N TRP A 205 -11.98 4.39 6.15
CA TRP A 205 -12.02 5.60 5.36
C TRP A 205 -12.97 6.58 6.04
N ASP A 206 -12.43 7.57 6.70
CA ASP A 206 -13.22 8.51 7.51
C ASP A 206 -13.71 9.69 6.67
N LEU A 207 -15.02 9.74 6.46
CA LEU A 207 -15.72 10.80 5.73
C LEU A 207 -16.68 11.60 6.63
N LYS A 208 -16.55 11.51 7.96
CA LYS A 208 -17.48 12.15 8.90
C LYS A 208 -17.55 13.67 8.75
N GLY A 209 -16.42 14.30 8.39
CA GLY A 209 -16.35 15.73 8.15
C GLY A 209 -16.77 16.17 6.75
N TYR A 210 -17.33 15.28 5.93
CA TYR A 210 -17.72 15.56 4.53
C TYR A 210 -19.15 15.12 4.32
N ASP A 211 -20.09 15.87 4.82
CA ASP A 211 -21.50 15.51 4.68
C ASP A 211 -22.20 16.24 3.51
N LYS A 212 -23.53 16.25 3.50
CA LYS A 212 -24.35 16.94 2.48
C LYS A 212 -24.18 18.47 2.48
N ASP A 213 -23.71 19.03 3.59
CA ASP A 213 -23.51 20.48 3.77
C ASP A 213 -22.07 20.91 3.45
N PHE A 214 -21.22 19.97 2.98
CA PHE A 214 -19.86 20.25 2.55
C PHE A 214 -19.81 21.30 1.43
N ALA A 215 -18.93 22.30 1.61
CA ALA A 215 -18.79 23.42 0.68
C ALA A 215 -17.95 23.06 -0.55
N PHE A 216 -18.50 22.33 -1.52
CA PHE A 216 -17.78 21.92 -2.75
C PHE A 216 -17.15 23.09 -3.52
N ASP A 217 -17.67 24.29 -3.37
CA ASP A 217 -17.10 25.49 -3.99
C ASP A 217 -15.75 25.92 -3.39
N THR A 218 -15.36 25.37 -2.25
CA THR A 218 -14.10 25.70 -1.58
C THR A 218 -12.94 24.80 -1.97
N VAL A 219 -13.16 23.74 -2.75
CA VAL A 219 -12.16 22.74 -3.11
C VAL A 219 -12.04 22.57 -4.63
N ASP A 220 -10.88 22.05 -5.06
CA ASP A 220 -10.71 21.61 -6.44
C ASP A 220 -11.24 20.17 -6.59
N LEU A 221 -12.42 20.03 -7.22
CA LEU A 221 -13.06 18.74 -7.47
C LEU A 221 -12.18 17.80 -8.31
N ALA A 222 -11.25 18.33 -9.13
CA ALA A 222 -10.36 17.53 -9.96
C ALA A 222 -9.33 16.73 -9.10
N THR A 223 -9.05 17.17 -7.88
CA THR A 223 -8.19 16.41 -6.95
C THR A 223 -8.85 15.15 -6.42
N GLY A 224 -10.15 15.03 -6.57
CA GLY A 224 -10.96 13.83 -6.37
C GLY A 224 -11.03 13.34 -4.92
N VAL A 225 -11.65 12.16 -4.79
CA VAL A 225 -11.77 11.42 -3.53
C VAL A 225 -11.22 10.02 -3.77
N SER A 226 -10.17 9.64 -3.01
CA SER A 226 -9.49 8.36 -3.22
C SER A 226 -8.88 7.81 -1.94
N PHE A 227 -8.63 6.51 -1.95
CA PHE A 227 -7.87 5.79 -0.95
C PHE A 227 -6.66 5.11 -1.61
N PHE A 228 -5.49 5.23 -1.02
CA PHE A 228 -4.23 4.71 -1.54
C PHE A 228 -3.59 3.78 -0.53
N ASP A 229 -3.11 2.63 -0.98
CA ASP A 229 -2.35 1.67 -0.17
C ASP A 229 -1.04 1.32 -0.88
N ASP A 230 0.06 1.31 -0.10
CA ASP A 230 1.41 0.96 -0.54
C ASP A 230 1.84 -0.30 0.24
N TYR A 231 1.49 -1.48 -0.31
CA TYR A 231 1.83 -2.77 0.29
C TYR A 231 3.24 -3.21 -0.12
N ASP A 232 3.93 -3.96 0.75
CA ASP A 232 5.29 -4.48 0.47
C ASP A 232 5.22 -5.59 -0.59
N GLU A 233 5.30 -5.19 -1.88
CA GLU A 233 5.25 -6.10 -3.02
C GLU A 233 6.41 -7.09 -3.06
N THR A 234 7.48 -6.85 -2.30
CA THR A 234 8.60 -7.79 -2.19
C THR A 234 8.24 -8.99 -1.32
N LYS A 235 7.31 -8.85 -0.38
CA LYS A 235 6.94 -9.88 0.61
C LYS A 235 5.53 -10.42 0.48
N VAL A 236 4.58 -9.61 -0.03
CA VAL A 236 3.20 -10.03 -0.18
C VAL A 236 2.69 -9.84 -1.61
N SER A 237 1.63 -10.57 -1.95
CA SER A 237 0.89 -10.42 -3.21
C SER A 237 -0.56 -10.11 -2.90
N PRO A 238 -1.18 -9.08 -3.52
CA PRO A 238 -2.58 -8.78 -3.29
C PRO A 238 -3.50 -9.85 -3.90
N ILE A 239 -4.58 -10.16 -3.20
CA ILE A 239 -5.68 -11.00 -3.72
C ILE A 239 -6.74 -10.05 -4.27
N LYS A 240 -6.49 -9.54 -5.48
CA LYS A 240 -7.22 -8.42 -6.11
C LYS A 240 -8.73 -8.61 -6.14
N ASP A 241 -9.19 -9.83 -6.44
CA ASP A 241 -10.62 -10.16 -6.53
C ASP A 241 -11.35 -10.10 -5.19
N LEU A 242 -10.62 -10.04 -4.09
CA LEU A 242 -11.17 -9.96 -2.73
C LEU A 242 -11.09 -8.54 -2.13
N LEU A 243 -10.56 -7.55 -2.86
CA LEU A 243 -10.66 -6.15 -2.42
C LEU A 243 -12.12 -5.73 -2.37
N ARG A 244 -12.55 -5.13 -1.26
CA ARG A 244 -13.92 -4.62 -1.06
C ARG A 244 -13.91 -3.27 -0.38
N VAL A 245 -14.86 -2.45 -0.78
CA VAL A 245 -15.23 -1.22 -0.08
C VAL A 245 -16.68 -1.37 0.38
N LYS A 246 -16.91 -1.20 1.68
CA LYS A 246 -18.24 -1.30 2.29
C LYS A 246 -18.62 0.02 2.97
N ASP A 247 -19.89 0.37 2.91
CA ASP A 247 -20.43 1.49 3.66
C ASP A 247 -20.56 1.19 5.16
N SER A 248 -20.99 2.17 5.96
CA SER A 248 -21.19 2.03 7.40
C SER A 248 -22.23 0.97 7.79
N LYS A 249 -23.10 0.55 6.86
CA LYS A 249 -24.09 -0.50 7.03
C LYS A 249 -23.59 -1.88 6.58
N GLY A 250 -22.35 -1.96 6.06
CA GLY A 250 -21.75 -3.18 5.55
C GLY A 250 -22.14 -3.53 4.11
N VAL A 251 -22.83 -2.65 3.40
CA VAL A 251 -23.19 -2.85 1.99
C VAL A 251 -21.94 -2.68 1.12
N ASP A 252 -21.72 -3.61 0.18
CA ASP A 252 -20.62 -3.55 -0.77
C ASP A 252 -20.88 -2.45 -1.82
N ILE A 253 -20.04 -1.45 -1.82
CA ILE A 253 -20.07 -0.29 -2.72
C ILE A 253 -18.84 -0.23 -3.63
N THR A 254 -18.08 -1.32 -3.76
CA THR A 254 -16.85 -1.41 -4.56
C THR A 254 -17.05 -0.94 -6.00
N ASN A 255 -18.26 -1.13 -6.55
CA ASN A 255 -18.62 -0.68 -7.89
C ASN A 255 -18.68 0.85 -8.08
N GLN A 256 -18.67 1.65 -7.01
CA GLN A 256 -18.61 3.12 -7.07
C GLN A 256 -17.22 3.64 -7.42
N PHE A 257 -16.21 2.75 -7.42
CA PHE A 257 -14.80 3.13 -7.56
C PHE A 257 -14.18 2.61 -8.85
N THR A 258 -13.18 3.34 -9.31
CA THR A 258 -12.15 2.84 -10.22
C THR A 258 -10.96 2.38 -9.37
N ILE A 259 -10.54 1.12 -9.56
CA ILE A 259 -9.43 0.52 -8.82
C ILE A 259 -8.25 0.37 -9.77
N SER A 260 -7.15 1.05 -9.47
CA SER A 260 -5.92 1.03 -10.26
C SER A 260 -4.79 0.37 -9.47
N TRP A 261 -4.10 -0.59 -10.10
CA TRP A 261 -2.98 -1.32 -9.52
C TRP A 261 -1.68 -0.97 -10.24
N ASP A 262 -0.61 -0.77 -9.46
CA ASP A 262 0.77 -0.76 -9.97
C ASP A 262 1.54 -1.86 -9.23
N ASP A 263 1.55 -3.06 -9.82
CA ASP A 263 2.16 -4.25 -9.21
C ASP A 263 3.69 -4.12 -9.08
N ALA A 264 4.31 -3.29 -9.90
CA ALA A 264 5.76 -3.06 -9.85
C ALA A 264 6.16 -2.19 -8.64
N LYS A 265 5.24 -1.37 -8.15
CA LYS A 265 5.45 -0.50 -6.99
C LYS A 265 4.71 -0.96 -5.74
N GLY A 266 3.92 -2.02 -5.83
CA GLY A 266 3.13 -2.50 -4.70
C GLY A 266 1.99 -1.56 -4.31
N THR A 267 1.38 -0.84 -5.26
CA THR A 267 0.38 0.16 -4.91
C THR A 267 -1.00 -0.14 -5.48
N VAL A 268 -2.02 0.26 -4.74
CA VAL A 268 -3.41 0.30 -5.22
C VAL A 268 -4.02 1.66 -4.90
N THR A 269 -4.73 2.22 -5.88
CA THR A 269 -5.53 3.43 -5.72
C THR A 269 -7.00 3.11 -5.98
N ILE A 270 -7.86 3.48 -5.04
CA ILE A 270 -9.31 3.29 -5.08
C ILE A 270 -9.91 4.69 -5.21
N SER A 271 -10.35 5.10 -6.40
CA SER A 271 -10.83 6.45 -6.70
C SER A 271 -12.32 6.46 -6.94
N ALA A 272 -13.06 7.34 -6.29
CA ALA A 272 -14.49 7.55 -6.58
C ALA A 272 -14.68 7.96 -8.05
N LYS A 273 -15.63 7.34 -8.75
CA LYS A 273 -15.92 7.63 -10.16
C LYS A 273 -16.49 9.03 -10.36
N ASP A 274 -17.30 9.46 -9.42
CA ASP A 274 -17.85 10.81 -9.32
C ASP A 274 -17.66 11.30 -7.87
N PRO A 275 -16.61 12.09 -7.59
CA PRO A 275 -16.27 12.50 -6.24
C PRO A 275 -17.36 13.29 -5.52
N GLN A 276 -18.07 14.17 -6.23
CA GLN A 276 -19.14 14.98 -5.63
C GLN A 276 -20.36 14.13 -5.31
N ALA A 277 -20.84 13.34 -6.26
CA ALA A 277 -21.97 12.43 -6.04
C ALA A 277 -21.65 11.41 -4.94
N PHE A 278 -20.40 10.96 -4.86
CA PHE A 278 -19.94 10.03 -3.83
C PHE A 278 -20.03 10.66 -2.42
N ILE A 279 -19.52 11.88 -2.21
CA ILE A 279 -19.64 12.58 -0.92
C ILE A 279 -21.11 12.84 -0.56
N LEU A 280 -21.94 13.24 -1.52
CA LEU A 280 -23.38 13.45 -1.28
C LEU A 280 -24.09 12.16 -0.84
N ALA A 281 -23.63 10.99 -1.31
CA ALA A 281 -24.23 9.70 -0.98
C ALA A 281 -23.66 9.05 0.29
N TYR A 282 -22.36 9.19 0.54
CA TYR A 282 -21.61 8.45 1.56
C TYR A 282 -20.86 9.33 2.56
N GLY A 283 -20.90 10.63 2.42
CA GLY A 283 -20.35 11.57 3.40
C GLY A 283 -21.05 11.46 4.75
N GLY A 284 -20.41 11.97 5.81
CA GLY A 284 -20.90 11.88 7.18
C GLY A 284 -20.71 10.51 7.84
N GLN A 285 -20.05 9.53 7.19
CA GLN A 285 -19.89 8.17 7.71
C GLN A 285 -18.45 7.66 7.59
N GLU A 286 -18.17 6.51 8.20
CA GLU A 286 -16.95 5.75 8.01
C GLU A 286 -17.21 4.60 7.03
N LEU A 287 -16.36 4.48 6.02
CA LEU A 287 -16.35 3.33 5.12
C LEU A 287 -15.26 2.36 5.54
N ARG A 288 -15.41 1.11 5.13
CA ARG A 288 -14.41 0.07 5.38
C ARG A 288 -13.83 -0.44 4.06
N VAL A 289 -12.51 -0.31 3.91
CA VAL A 289 -11.76 -0.90 2.80
C VAL A 289 -11.07 -2.16 3.29
N THR A 290 -11.25 -3.28 2.59
CA THR A 290 -10.57 -4.54 2.90
C THR A 290 -9.67 -4.93 1.74
N LEU A 291 -8.37 -5.11 2.02
CA LEU A 291 -7.33 -5.53 1.07
C LEU A 291 -6.64 -6.80 1.59
N PRO A 292 -7.07 -8.00 1.18
CA PRO A 292 -6.35 -9.22 1.49
C PRO A 292 -5.09 -9.37 0.63
N THR A 293 -4.00 -9.75 1.27
CA THR A 293 -2.72 -10.08 0.62
C THR A 293 -2.23 -11.45 1.08
N LYS A 294 -1.38 -12.10 0.30
CA LYS A 294 -0.79 -13.40 0.61
C LYS A 294 0.71 -13.28 0.77
N VAL A 295 1.27 -13.83 1.85
CA VAL A 295 2.72 -13.86 2.09
C VAL A 295 3.40 -14.80 1.09
N LYS A 296 4.44 -14.32 0.41
CA LYS A 296 5.19 -15.06 -0.62
C LYS A 296 6.07 -16.17 -0.02
N ALA A 297 6.51 -17.12 -0.85
CA ALA A 297 7.23 -18.33 -0.43
C ALA A 297 8.59 -18.06 0.24
N ASN A 298 9.48 -17.34 -0.44
CA ASN A 298 10.90 -17.22 -0.07
C ASN A 298 11.23 -15.84 0.52
N VAL A 299 10.43 -15.38 1.49
CA VAL A 299 10.59 -14.08 2.11
C VAL A 299 10.77 -14.20 3.63
N SER A 300 11.35 -13.17 4.24
CA SER A 300 11.50 -13.06 5.69
C SER A 300 11.65 -11.60 6.12
N GLY A 301 11.54 -11.33 7.42
CA GLY A 301 11.63 -9.99 8.00
C GLY A 301 10.26 -9.33 8.17
N ASP A 302 10.27 -8.05 8.53
CA ASP A 302 9.04 -7.32 8.84
C ASP A 302 8.33 -6.85 7.57
N VAL A 303 7.01 -6.98 7.58
CA VAL A 303 6.10 -6.43 6.57
C VAL A 303 5.36 -5.26 7.20
N TYR A 304 5.65 -4.05 6.74
CA TYR A 304 4.96 -2.84 7.16
C TYR A 304 3.90 -2.47 6.14
N ASN A 305 2.77 -1.97 6.62
CA ASN A 305 1.76 -1.43 5.72
C ASN A 305 1.03 -0.24 6.36
N SER A 306 0.86 0.83 5.58
CA SER A 306 0.04 2.01 5.90
C SER A 306 -0.74 2.41 4.65
N ALA A 307 -1.77 3.23 4.83
CA ALA A 307 -2.59 3.72 3.73
C ALA A 307 -2.79 5.23 3.87
N GLU A 308 -3.32 5.86 2.84
CA GLU A 308 -3.61 7.29 2.82
C GLU A 308 -5.00 7.51 2.21
N GLN A 309 -5.87 8.27 2.89
CA GLN A 309 -7.06 8.82 2.26
C GLN A 309 -6.76 10.20 1.67
N ASN A 310 -7.34 10.49 0.52
CA ASN A 310 -7.37 11.80 -0.10
C ASN A 310 -8.83 12.21 -0.28
N THR A 311 -9.19 13.38 0.24
CA THR A 311 -10.51 13.98 0.03
C THR A 311 -10.30 15.40 -0.44
N PHE A 312 -10.50 15.65 -1.73
CA PHE A 312 -10.30 16.94 -2.39
C PHE A 312 -8.95 17.61 -2.11
N GLY A 313 -7.86 16.80 -2.07
CA GLY A 313 -6.49 17.28 -1.84
C GLY A 313 -6.05 17.23 -0.37
N GLN A 314 -6.95 17.06 0.58
CA GLN A 314 -6.60 16.77 1.97
C GLN A 314 -6.15 15.30 2.06
N ARG A 315 -4.87 15.09 2.36
CA ARG A 315 -4.24 13.77 2.42
C ARG A 315 -3.88 13.43 3.84
N ILE A 316 -4.43 12.33 4.35
CA ILE A 316 -4.22 11.88 5.73
C ILE A 316 -3.85 10.40 5.73
N LYS A 317 -2.75 10.07 6.42
CA LYS A 317 -2.27 8.69 6.54
C LYS A 317 -2.93 7.98 7.71
N THR A 318 -3.10 6.67 7.55
CA THR A 318 -3.46 5.77 8.65
C THR A 318 -2.26 5.53 9.57
N ASN A 319 -2.48 4.87 10.70
CA ASN A 319 -1.41 4.18 11.43
C ASN A 319 -0.77 3.10 10.54
N THR A 320 0.47 2.72 10.88
CA THR A 320 1.18 1.59 10.27
C THR A 320 0.92 0.32 11.06
N VAL A 321 0.64 -0.78 10.38
CA VAL A 321 0.61 -2.14 10.94
C VAL A 321 1.87 -2.90 10.52
N VAL A 322 2.27 -3.90 11.30
CA VAL A 322 3.46 -4.69 11.04
C VAL A 322 3.23 -6.17 11.37
N ASN A 323 3.75 -7.07 10.51
CA ASN A 323 3.85 -8.50 10.79
C ASN A 323 5.29 -8.97 10.59
N HIS A 324 5.71 -9.99 11.32
CA HIS A 324 7.05 -10.56 11.23
C HIS A 324 7.01 -11.91 10.53
N ILE A 325 7.80 -12.09 9.46
CA ILE A 325 7.95 -13.36 8.74
C ILE A 325 9.30 -13.97 9.15
N PRO A 326 9.31 -15.05 9.96
CA PRO A 326 10.54 -15.74 10.31
C PRO A 326 11.21 -16.37 9.11
N LYS A 327 12.54 -16.40 9.11
CA LYS A 327 13.29 -17.16 8.11
C LYS A 327 13.08 -18.66 8.34
N VAL A 328 12.71 -19.37 7.30
CA VAL A 328 12.52 -20.82 7.30
C VAL A 328 13.61 -21.52 6.49
N ASN A 329 13.93 -22.75 6.88
CA ASN A 329 14.99 -23.51 6.23
C ASN A 329 14.73 -25.03 6.40
N PRO A 330 13.81 -25.61 5.61
CA PRO A 330 13.58 -27.06 5.64
C PRO A 330 14.85 -27.78 5.17
N LYS A 331 15.09 -28.96 5.73
CA LYS A 331 16.32 -29.71 5.47
C LYS A 331 16.03 -31.11 4.95
N LYS A 332 16.91 -31.59 4.08
CA LYS A 332 16.99 -32.97 3.65
C LYS A 332 18.33 -33.58 4.02
N ASP A 333 18.31 -34.84 4.44
CA ASP A 333 19.49 -35.67 4.71
C ASP A 333 19.26 -37.08 4.18
N VAL A 334 20.31 -37.90 4.27
CA VAL A 334 20.30 -39.34 3.97
C VAL A 334 20.82 -40.09 5.19
N VAL A 335 20.07 -41.11 5.63
CA VAL A 335 20.45 -41.92 6.81
C VAL A 335 20.18 -43.41 6.53
N ILE A 336 20.96 -44.30 7.18
CA ILE A 336 20.78 -45.76 6.98
C ILE A 336 19.54 -46.25 7.72
N LYS A 337 19.27 -45.72 8.91
CA LYS A 337 18.13 -46.12 9.74
C LYS A 337 17.39 -44.91 10.25
N VAL A 338 16.11 -45.07 10.51
CA VAL A 338 15.30 -44.04 11.17
C VAL A 338 15.93 -43.67 12.51
N GLY A 339 16.17 -42.38 12.72
CA GLY A 339 16.76 -41.81 13.94
C GLY A 339 18.29 -41.83 14.00
N ASP A 340 18.97 -42.32 12.96
CA ASP A 340 20.45 -42.19 12.88
C ASP A 340 20.84 -40.71 12.86
N LYS A 341 21.98 -40.43 13.52
CA LYS A 341 22.55 -39.07 13.56
C LYS A 341 23.68 -38.89 12.54
N GLN A 342 24.13 -39.97 11.91
CA GLN A 342 25.21 -39.96 10.94
C GLN A 342 24.63 -39.77 9.54
N SER A 343 24.88 -38.61 8.95
CA SER A 343 24.51 -38.29 7.56
C SER A 343 25.29 -39.18 6.57
N GLN A 344 24.59 -39.64 5.55
CA GLN A 344 25.16 -40.30 4.38
C GLN A 344 25.16 -39.38 3.14
N ASN A 345 24.91 -38.08 3.32
CA ASN A 345 25.04 -37.13 2.22
C ASN A 345 26.51 -37.05 1.75
N GLY A 346 26.74 -37.24 0.45
CA GLY A 346 28.09 -37.37 -0.12
C GLY A 346 28.73 -38.75 0.05
N ALA A 347 28.05 -39.72 0.69
CA ALA A 347 28.59 -41.03 0.93
C ALA A 347 28.27 -42.04 -0.19
N THR A 348 29.00 -43.16 -0.16
CA THR A 348 28.76 -44.32 -1.05
C THR A 348 27.68 -45.22 -0.44
N ILE A 349 26.57 -45.41 -1.19
CA ILE A 349 25.53 -46.39 -0.91
C ILE A 349 25.73 -47.58 -1.84
N LYS A 350 25.77 -48.80 -1.28
CA LYS A 350 25.97 -50.03 -2.07
C LYS A 350 24.72 -50.38 -2.86
N LEU A 351 24.92 -51.05 -4.00
CA LEU A 351 23.82 -51.60 -4.77
C LEU A 351 23.01 -52.62 -3.93
N GLY A 352 21.68 -52.50 -3.89
CA GLY A 352 20.77 -53.30 -3.07
C GLY A 352 20.66 -52.82 -1.61
N GLU A 353 21.37 -51.79 -1.20
CA GLU A 353 21.29 -51.21 0.15
C GLU A 353 20.01 -50.44 0.35
N LYS A 354 19.36 -50.64 1.52
CA LYS A 354 18.16 -49.89 1.94
C LYS A 354 18.60 -48.77 2.87
N PHE A 355 18.03 -47.59 2.62
CA PHE A 355 18.31 -46.39 3.36
C PHE A 355 17.10 -45.45 3.37
N PHE A 356 17.16 -44.31 4.05
CA PHE A 356 16.08 -43.35 4.14
C PHE A 356 16.54 -41.97 3.69
N TYR A 357 15.70 -41.28 2.93
CA TYR A 357 15.72 -39.83 2.84
C TYR A 357 15.04 -39.27 4.09
N GLU A 358 15.76 -38.49 4.88
CA GLU A 358 15.23 -37.77 6.04
C GLU A 358 14.87 -36.35 5.63
N PHE A 359 13.68 -35.94 5.99
CA PHE A 359 13.19 -34.56 5.84
C PHE A 359 12.97 -33.95 7.23
N THR A 360 13.37 -32.71 7.41
CA THR A 360 12.99 -31.89 8.56
C THR A 360 12.25 -30.66 8.04
N SER A 361 11.00 -30.46 8.49
CA SER A 361 10.16 -29.37 8.05
C SER A 361 10.68 -28.02 8.53
N SER A 362 10.20 -26.95 7.90
CA SER A 362 10.25 -25.60 8.46
C SER A 362 9.57 -25.57 9.83
N ASP A 363 9.97 -24.61 10.68
CA ASP A 363 9.27 -24.36 11.94
C ASP A 363 8.07 -23.43 11.72
N ILE A 364 6.90 -23.78 12.28
CA ILE A 364 5.89 -22.80 12.65
C ILE A 364 6.45 -22.08 13.88
N PRO A 365 6.56 -20.75 13.90
CA PRO A 365 7.17 -20.06 15.04
C PRO A 365 6.29 -20.14 16.29
N ALA A 366 6.89 -20.04 17.48
CA ALA A 366 6.12 -19.74 18.68
C ALA A 366 5.39 -18.40 18.52
N GLU A 367 4.19 -18.29 19.09
CA GLU A 367 3.32 -17.12 18.98
C GLU A 367 2.87 -16.86 17.52
N TYR A 368 2.67 -17.94 16.77
CA TYR A 368 2.18 -17.85 15.40
C TYR A 368 0.77 -17.26 15.35
N ALA A 369 0.63 -16.17 14.59
CA ALA A 369 -0.62 -15.44 14.47
C ALA A 369 -1.44 -15.83 13.22
N GLY A 370 -0.83 -16.57 12.29
CA GLY A 370 -1.51 -17.08 11.09
C GLY A 370 -2.40 -18.28 11.38
N VAL A 371 -2.87 -18.90 10.30
CA VAL A 371 -3.72 -20.12 10.33
C VAL A 371 -3.05 -21.19 9.48
N VAL A 372 -2.79 -22.37 10.06
CA VAL A 372 -2.26 -23.53 9.31
C VAL A 372 -3.39 -24.23 8.60
N GLU A 373 -3.40 -24.18 7.27
CA GLU A 373 -4.47 -24.77 6.43
C GLU A 373 -3.96 -25.95 5.61
N GLU A 374 -2.67 -25.99 5.31
CA GLU A 374 -2.04 -27.05 4.53
C GLU A 374 -0.57 -27.18 4.93
N TRP A 375 -0.08 -28.43 5.08
CA TRP A 375 1.33 -28.73 5.26
C TRP A 375 1.66 -30.07 4.65
N SER A 376 2.50 -30.09 3.66
CA SER A 376 2.87 -31.32 2.94
C SER A 376 4.28 -31.26 2.42
N ILE A 377 4.79 -32.42 2.02
CA ILE A 377 6.03 -32.55 1.25
C ILE A 377 5.81 -33.38 0.01
N SER A 378 6.67 -33.14 -0.99
CA SER A 378 6.73 -33.89 -2.24
C SER A 378 8.18 -34.22 -2.55
N ASP A 379 8.51 -35.53 -2.61
CA ASP A 379 9.84 -36.04 -2.96
C ASP A 379 9.78 -36.77 -4.29
N LYS A 380 10.41 -36.21 -5.32
CA LYS A 380 10.53 -36.82 -6.62
C LYS A 380 11.78 -37.70 -6.65
N LEU A 381 11.61 -39.01 -6.47
CA LEU A 381 12.69 -40.00 -6.50
C LEU A 381 13.26 -40.17 -7.92
N ASP A 382 14.57 -40.38 -7.99
CA ASP A 382 15.21 -40.89 -9.20
C ASP A 382 14.92 -42.41 -9.34
N VAL A 383 13.76 -42.75 -9.92
CA VAL A 383 13.29 -44.12 -10.03
C VAL A 383 14.15 -45.04 -10.90
N LYS A 384 15.17 -44.49 -11.59
CA LYS A 384 16.17 -45.29 -12.31
C LYS A 384 17.21 -45.87 -11.33
N HIS A 385 17.46 -45.18 -10.24
CA HIS A 385 18.49 -45.54 -9.29
C HIS A 385 17.92 -45.94 -7.93
N ASP A 386 16.81 -45.37 -7.51
CA ASP A 386 16.19 -45.60 -6.19
C ASP A 386 14.76 -46.11 -6.31
N LYS A 387 14.50 -47.27 -5.73
CA LYS A 387 13.17 -47.87 -5.65
C LYS A 387 12.55 -47.54 -4.30
N PHE A 388 11.36 -46.95 -4.27
CA PHE A 388 10.59 -46.77 -3.05
C PHE A 388 10.31 -48.09 -2.36
N SER A 389 10.66 -48.25 -1.10
CA SER A 389 10.55 -49.51 -0.35
C SER A 389 9.16 -49.74 0.27
N GLY A 390 8.24 -48.76 0.18
CA GLY A 390 6.95 -48.76 0.85
C GLY A 390 7.02 -48.33 2.32
N GLN A 391 8.21 -48.12 2.88
CA GLN A 391 8.39 -47.70 4.26
C GLN A 391 8.41 -46.17 4.35
N TRP A 392 7.68 -45.63 5.28
CA TRP A 392 7.69 -44.22 5.62
C TRP A 392 7.27 -44.02 7.06
N SER A 393 7.68 -42.91 7.67
CA SER A 393 7.25 -42.53 9.03
C SER A 393 7.40 -41.02 9.23
N VAL A 394 6.60 -40.48 10.17
CA VAL A 394 6.66 -39.07 10.57
C VAL A 394 6.78 -38.98 12.08
N PHE A 395 7.64 -38.10 12.56
CA PHE A 395 7.91 -37.90 13.99
C PHE A 395 7.72 -36.43 14.38
N ALA A 396 7.18 -36.20 15.57
CA ALA A 396 7.05 -34.88 16.17
C ALA A 396 8.42 -34.33 16.60
N ASN A 397 8.72 -33.07 16.27
CA ASN A 397 9.92 -32.37 16.74
C ASN A 397 9.67 -31.50 17.99
N SER A 398 8.41 -31.35 18.40
CA SER A 398 7.99 -30.58 19.59
C SER A 398 6.82 -31.27 20.28
N ASN A 399 6.57 -30.88 21.53
CA ASN A 399 5.36 -31.33 22.25
C ASN A 399 4.15 -30.52 21.76
N PHE A 400 3.01 -31.17 21.63
CA PHE A 400 1.73 -30.52 21.35
C PHE A 400 0.54 -31.35 21.86
N VAL A 401 -0.66 -30.79 21.84
CA VAL A 401 -1.90 -31.49 22.17
C VAL A 401 -2.82 -31.54 20.96
N LEU A 402 -3.56 -32.62 20.77
CA LEU A 402 -4.62 -32.74 19.80
C LEU A 402 -5.91 -32.10 20.32
N ALA A 403 -6.87 -31.87 19.45
CA ALA A 403 -8.17 -31.28 19.81
C ALA A 403 -8.99 -32.12 20.84
N ASP A 404 -8.73 -33.43 20.90
CA ASP A 404 -9.32 -34.35 21.88
C ASP A 404 -8.58 -34.37 23.22
N GLY A 405 -7.53 -33.56 23.38
CA GLY A 405 -6.70 -33.51 24.60
C GLY A 405 -5.55 -34.53 24.61
N THR A 406 -5.41 -35.37 23.59
CA THR A 406 -4.27 -36.32 23.49
C THR A 406 -2.95 -35.58 23.42
N LYS A 407 -2.01 -35.92 24.30
CA LYS A 407 -0.67 -35.33 24.33
C LYS A 407 0.25 -36.07 23.39
N VAL A 408 0.98 -35.33 22.59
CA VAL A 408 2.07 -35.81 21.72
C VAL A 408 3.38 -35.24 22.24
N ASN A 409 4.38 -36.07 22.46
CA ASN A 409 5.70 -35.66 22.92
C ASN A 409 6.67 -35.56 21.73
N LYS A 410 7.69 -34.75 21.88
CA LYS A 410 8.80 -34.73 20.94
C LYS A 410 9.42 -36.13 20.80
N GLY A 411 9.52 -36.61 19.55
CA GLY A 411 10.04 -37.93 19.21
C GLY A 411 8.97 -39.01 19.04
N ASP A 412 7.70 -38.72 19.38
CA ASP A 412 6.60 -39.64 19.13
C ASP A 412 6.37 -39.85 17.63
N ASP A 413 6.05 -41.10 17.24
CA ASP A 413 5.60 -41.43 15.89
C ASP A 413 4.17 -40.92 15.68
N ILE A 414 4.04 -39.96 14.77
CA ILE A 414 2.79 -39.31 14.39
C ILE A 414 2.34 -39.65 12.97
N SER A 415 2.86 -40.72 12.38
CA SER A 415 2.53 -41.13 10.99
C SER A 415 1.05 -41.22 10.72
N LYS A 416 0.22 -41.63 11.71
CA LYS A 416 -1.24 -41.69 11.61
C LYS A 416 -1.95 -40.31 11.48
N LEU A 417 -1.24 -39.24 11.77
CA LEU A 417 -1.70 -37.86 11.55
C LEU A 417 -1.34 -37.35 10.14
N PHE A 418 -0.81 -38.22 9.29
CA PHE A 418 -0.43 -37.90 7.93
C PHE A 418 -0.96 -38.97 6.95
N THR A 419 -1.09 -38.60 5.71
CA THR A 419 -1.37 -39.50 4.59
C THR A 419 -0.16 -39.54 3.65
N MET A 420 0.09 -40.69 3.02
CA MET A 420 1.16 -40.84 2.04
C MET A 420 0.61 -41.40 0.75
N THR A 421 1.04 -40.84 -0.39
CA THR A 421 0.82 -41.42 -1.73
C THR A 421 2.15 -41.58 -2.46
N PHE A 422 2.23 -42.60 -3.33
CA PHE A 422 3.35 -42.77 -4.23
C PHE A 422 2.84 -42.98 -5.64
N GLU A 423 3.03 -41.97 -6.48
CA GLU A 423 2.54 -41.97 -7.87
C GLU A 423 3.62 -41.38 -8.79
N GLN A 424 3.86 -42.04 -9.93
CA GLN A 424 4.79 -41.58 -10.96
C GLN A 424 6.19 -41.20 -10.43
N GLY A 425 6.67 -41.92 -9.41
CA GLY A 425 7.98 -41.68 -8.78
C GLY A 425 7.98 -40.55 -7.75
N VAL A 426 6.84 -39.98 -7.41
CA VAL A 426 6.71 -38.95 -6.41
C VAL A 426 6.10 -39.52 -5.14
N VAL A 427 6.80 -39.40 -4.02
CA VAL A 427 6.27 -39.63 -2.67
C VAL A 427 5.72 -38.31 -2.14
N LYS A 428 4.42 -38.27 -1.84
CA LYS A 428 3.79 -37.11 -1.21
C LYS A 428 3.31 -37.50 0.19
N ILE A 429 3.69 -36.73 1.20
CA ILE A 429 3.25 -36.89 2.60
C ILE A 429 2.50 -35.61 2.98
N THR A 430 1.24 -35.74 3.38
CA THR A 430 0.32 -34.62 3.66
C THR A 430 -0.22 -34.72 5.08
N ALA A 431 -0.16 -33.62 5.84
CA ALA A 431 -0.76 -33.51 7.17
C ALA A 431 -2.28 -33.68 7.09
N SER A 432 -2.83 -34.46 8.02
CA SER A 432 -4.29 -34.61 8.18
C SER A 432 -4.92 -33.36 8.82
N GLN A 433 -6.24 -33.22 8.68
CA GLN A 433 -6.97 -32.16 9.34
C GLN A 433 -6.76 -32.13 10.86
N ALA A 434 -6.68 -33.31 11.51
CA ALA A 434 -6.44 -33.40 12.94
C ALA A 434 -5.07 -32.81 13.37
N PHE A 435 -4.03 -32.96 12.54
CA PHE A 435 -2.74 -32.33 12.79
C PHE A 435 -2.80 -30.81 12.56
N LEU A 436 -3.44 -30.35 11.48
CA LEU A 436 -3.60 -28.93 11.17
C LEU A 436 -4.41 -28.22 12.24
N ASP A 437 -5.50 -28.85 12.72
CA ASP A 437 -6.32 -28.32 13.82
C ASP A 437 -5.50 -28.18 15.11
N ALA A 438 -4.67 -29.18 15.43
CA ALA A 438 -3.78 -29.11 16.58
C ALA A 438 -2.81 -27.91 16.48
N MET A 439 -2.23 -27.66 15.32
CA MET A 439 -1.31 -26.52 15.11
C MET A 439 -2.01 -25.16 15.30
N ASN A 440 -3.32 -25.11 15.14
CA ASN A 440 -4.13 -23.92 15.32
C ASN A 440 -4.70 -23.74 16.75
N LEU A 441 -4.51 -24.72 17.66
CA LEU A 441 -4.94 -24.60 19.04
C LEU A 441 -4.10 -23.56 19.80
N LYS A 442 -4.77 -22.76 20.62
CA LYS A 442 -4.13 -21.73 21.45
C LYS A 442 -3.05 -22.31 22.37
N GLU A 443 -3.30 -23.48 22.92
CA GLU A 443 -2.39 -24.20 23.83
C GLU A 443 -1.07 -24.57 23.18
N ASN A 444 -1.06 -24.75 21.86
CA ASN A 444 0.13 -25.13 21.08
C ASN A 444 0.93 -23.92 20.58
N LYS A 445 0.38 -22.70 20.65
CA LYS A 445 1.05 -21.51 20.12
C LYS A 445 2.27 -21.02 20.92
N ASN A 446 2.51 -21.58 22.12
CA ASN A 446 3.60 -21.14 23.01
C ASN A 446 4.99 -21.61 22.58
N VAL A 447 5.08 -22.59 21.69
CA VAL A 447 6.33 -23.18 21.22
C VAL A 447 6.34 -23.27 19.71
N ALA A 448 7.54 -23.35 19.13
CA ALA A 448 7.68 -23.62 17.71
C ALA A 448 7.38 -25.10 17.41
N HIS A 449 6.74 -25.35 16.28
CA HIS A 449 6.37 -26.70 15.85
C HIS A 449 7.00 -27.04 14.50
N SER A 450 7.57 -28.24 14.43
CA SER A 450 8.05 -28.87 13.20
C SER A 450 7.94 -30.38 13.29
N TRP A 451 8.19 -31.06 12.21
CA TRP A 451 8.14 -32.52 12.11
C TRP A 451 9.24 -33.06 11.21
N LYS A 452 9.51 -34.36 11.35
CA LYS A 452 10.46 -35.09 10.51
C LYS A 452 9.74 -36.20 9.77
N ALA A 453 10.11 -36.42 8.51
CA ALA A 453 9.69 -37.60 7.77
C ALA A 453 10.89 -38.42 7.32
N PHE A 454 10.67 -39.72 7.22
CA PHE A 454 11.61 -40.68 6.66
C PHE A 454 10.95 -41.41 5.50
N ILE A 455 11.62 -41.44 4.33
CA ILE A 455 11.15 -42.10 3.10
C ILE A 455 12.15 -43.20 2.76
N GLY A 456 11.75 -44.45 2.94
CA GLY A 456 12.59 -45.61 2.72
C GLY A 456 12.76 -45.93 1.22
N VAL A 457 13.99 -46.14 0.79
CA VAL A 457 14.35 -46.50 -0.58
C VAL A 457 15.37 -47.62 -0.60
N GLU A 458 15.48 -48.30 -1.74
CA GLU A 458 16.49 -49.29 -2.06
C GLU A 458 17.26 -48.86 -3.31
N ARG A 459 18.60 -48.83 -3.24
CA ARG A 459 19.45 -48.50 -4.38
C ARG A 459 19.44 -49.64 -5.40
N ILE A 460 18.96 -49.42 -6.61
CA ILE A 460 18.76 -50.44 -7.67
C ILE A 460 19.70 -50.27 -8.86
N ALA A 461 20.43 -49.17 -8.97
CA ALA A 461 21.41 -48.97 -10.04
C ALA A 461 22.63 -48.17 -9.58
N ALA A 462 23.76 -48.37 -10.27
CA ALA A 462 24.97 -47.56 -10.05
C ALA A 462 24.82 -46.17 -10.65
N GLY A 463 25.53 -45.20 -10.03
CA GLY A 463 25.50 -43.80 -10.46
C GLY A 463 25.42 -42.83 -9.29
N ASP A 464 25.46 -41.57 -9.60
CA ASP A 464 25.27 -40.46 -8.63
C ASP A 464 23.78 -40.08 -8.63
N VAL A 465 23.20 -40.00 -7.42
CA VAL A 465 21.78 -39.65 -7.24
C VAL A 465 21.68 -38.35 -6.44
N TYR A 466 21.07 -37.39 -7.07
CA TYR A 466 20.76 -36.10 -6.45
C TYR A 466 19.27 -36.07 -6.09
N ASN A 467 18.95 -35.66 -4.87
CA ASN A 467 17.56 -35.60 -4.44
C ASN A 467 17.26 -34.34 -3.61
N THR A 468 16.10 -33.71 -3.87
CA THR A 468 15.59 -32.49 -3.24
C THR A 468 14.12 -32.68 -2.94
N ILE A 469 13.67 -32.30 -1.75
CA ILE A 469 12.25 -32.29 -1.36
C ILE A 469 11.67 -30.90 -1.51
N GLU A 470 10.42 -30.82 -1.95
CA GLU A 470 9.60 -29.61 -1.91
C GLU A 470 8.67 -29.67 -0.70
N GLU A 471 8.68 -28.63 0.12
CA GLU A 471 7.76 -28.45 1.24
C GLU A 471 6.72 -27.42 0.84
N SER A 472 5.44 -27.77 0.96
CA SER A 472 4.29 -26.85 0.81
C SER A 472 3.74 -26.50 2.19
N PHE A 473 3.48 -25.22 2.41
CA PHE A 473 2.81 -24.71 3.59
C PHE A 473 1.85 -23.59 3.16
N ASN A 474 0.57 -23.75 3.47
CA ASN A 474 -0.49 -22.83 3.04
C ASN A 474 -0.45 -22.55 1.53
N ASN A 475 -0.19 -23.60 0.73
CA ASN A 475 -0.07 -23.55 -0.74
C ASN A 475 1.09 -22.67 -1.26
N GLU A 476 2.13 -22.45 -0.43
CA GLU A 476 3.40 -21.84 -0.85
C GLU A 476 4.54 -22.84 -0.69
N THR A 477 5.27 -23.08 -1.77
CA THR A 477 6.27 -24.15 -1.85
C THR A 477 7.70 -23.62 -1.79
N ILE A 478 8.54 -24.27 -0.99
CA ILE A 478 9.99 -24.03 -0.94
C ILE A 478 10.74 -25.37 -1.07
N LYS A 479 12.02 -25.30 -1.45
CA LYS A 479 12.88 -26.47 -1.61
C LYS A 479 13.83 -26.62 -0.44
N THR A 480 14.13 -27.88 -0.09
CA THR A 480 15.26 -28.19 0.82
C THR A 480 16.61 -28.00 0.12
N ASN A 481 17.70 -28.21 0.84
CA ASN A 481 19.00 -28.52 0.23
C ASN A 481 18.89 -29.80 -0.62
N THR A 482 19.76 -29.91 -1.62
CA THR A 482 19.96 -31.16 -2.38
C THR A 482 20.95 -32.04 -1.65
N VAL A 483 20.63 -33.32 -1.51
CA VAL A 483 21.56 -34.37 -1.08
C VAL A 483 22.07 -35.15 -2.28
N VAL A 484 23.28 -35.73 -2.15
CA VAL A 484 23.87 -36.60 -3.17
C VAL A 484 24.36 -37.90 -2.53
N THR A 485 24.19 -39.01 -3.23
CA THR A 485 24.78 -40.33 -2.87
C THR A 485 25.41 -40.96 -4.08
N HIS A 486 26.46 -41.73 -3.89
CA HIS A 486 27.25 -42.33 -4.94
C HIS A 486 27.11 -43.85 -4.90
N THR A 487 26.97 -44.53 -6.03
CA THR A 487 26.99 -45.98 -6.10
C THR A 487 27.96 -46.40 -7.23
N PRO A 488 29.10 -47.01 -6.90
CA PRO A 488 30.07 -47.41 -7.92
C PRO A 488 29.52 -48.50 -8.83
N GLU A 489 29.94 -48.46 -10.09
CA GLU A 489 29.69 -49.58 -10.99
C GLU A 489 30.30 -50.88 -10.45
N LYS A 490 29.61 -51.98 -10.64
CA LYS A 490 30.13 -53.30 -10.31
C LYS A 490 31.40 -53.51 -11.13
N PRO A 491 32.56 -53.90 -10.52
CA PRO A 491 33.75 -54.18 -11.29
C PRO A 491 33.42 -55.17 -12.39
N GLN A 492 33.66 -54.81 -13.63
CA GLN A 492 33.56 -55.77 -14.72
C GLN A 492 34.59 -56.84 -14.47
N THR A 493 34.17 -58.10 -14.33
CA THR A 493 35.06 -59.24 -14.37
C THR A 493 35.87 -59.12 -15.65
N PRO A 494 37.22 -59.17 -15.59
CA PRO A 494 38.00 -59.16 -16.82
C PRO A 494 37.49 -60.28 -17.72
N PRO A 495 37.37 -60.09 -19.04
CA PRO A 495 36.97 -61.16 -19.92
C PRO A 495 37.93 -62.34 -19.70
N GLU A 496 37.36 -63.55 -19.52
CA GLU A 496 38.08 -64.80 -19.34
C GLU A 496 39.12 -64.89 -20.46
N LYS A 497 40.43 -64.93 -20.09
CA LYS A 497 41.51 -65.11 -21.07
C LYS A 497 41.28 -66.42 -21.79
N THR A 498 40.79 -66.35 -23.00
CA THR A 498 40.79 -67.48 -23.88
C THR A 498 42.22 -68.00 -24.00
N VAL A 499 42.50 -69.16 -23.43
CA VAL A 499 43.78 -69.89 -23.60
C VAL A 499 43.94 -70.19 -25.08
N ILE A 500 44.76 -69.39 -25.75
CA ILE A 500 45.20 -69.72 -27.10
C ILE A 500 46.22 -70.84 -26.99
N VAL A 501 45.83 -72.07 -27.37
CA VAL A 501 46.74 -73.19 -27.54
C VAL A 501 47.65 -72.87 -28.72
N PRO A 502 49.04 -72.90 -28.53
CA PRO A 502 49.96 -72.58 -29.61
C PRO A 502 49.89 -73.68 -30.73
N PRO A 503 49.89 -73.32 -32.01
CA PRO A 503 50.03 -74.29 -33.09
C PRO A 503 51.45 -74.81 -33.12
N THR A 504 51.57 -76.15 -33.38
CA THR A 504 52.79 -76.93 -33.57
C THR A 504 53.69 -76.33 -34.69
N PRO A 505 55.04 -76.40 -34.57
CA PRO A 505 55.96 -75.77 -35.51
C PRO A 505 56.01 -76.52 -36.86
N LYS A 506 55.94 -75.81 -37.97
CA LYS A 506 56.34 -76.30 -39.33
C LYS A 506 57.71 -75.78 -39.70
N THR A 507 58.51 -76.66 -40.24
CA THR A 507 59.91 -76.58 -40.67
C THR A 507 60.17 -75.45 -41.70
N PRO A 508 61.45 -74.95 -41.77
CA PRO A 508 61.78 -73.66 -42.42
C PRO A 508 61.94 -73.83 -43.96
N GLN A 509 61.60 -72.78 -44.69
CA GLN A 509 62.01 -72.59 -46.08
C GLN A 509 62.74 -71.21 -46.17
N ALA A 510 63.82 -71.21 -46.98
CA ALA A 510 64.88 -70.28 -47.14
C ALA A 510 64.45 -68.93 -47.83
N PRO A 511 65.32 -67.97 -47.83
CA PRO A 511 65.01 -66.53 -47.86
C PRO A 511 64.89 -65.98 -49.28
N VAL A 512 64.09 -64.96 -49.47
CA VAL A 512 64.11 -64.05 -50.64
C VAL A 512 64.26 -62.62 -50.18
N GLU A 513 65.12 -61.93 -50.84
CA GLU A 513 65.67 -60.59 -50.59
C GLU A 513 64.64 -59.43 -50.66
N PRO A 514 65.05 -58.24 -50.23
CA PRO A 514 64.12 -57.15 -49.82
C PRO A 514 63.82 -56.23 -50.99
N LEU A 515 62.60 -55.70 -50.99
CA LEU A 515 62.20 -54.53 -51.76
C LEU A 515 62.03 -53.36 -50.82
N VAL A 516 62.82 -52.33 -51.08
CA VAL A 516 62.79 -51.00 -50.52
C VAL A 516 61.52 -50.28 -50.93
N VAL A 517 60.76 -49.77 -50.05
CA VAL A 517 59.82 -48.65 -50.35
C VAL A 517 59.75 -47.68 -49.18
N GLU A 518 59.84 -46.46 -49.56
CA GLU A 518 59.96 -45.18 -48.94
C GLU A 518 59.08 -44.88 -47.71
N LYS A 519 59.63 -44.04 -46.84
CA LYS A 519 59.06 -43.33 -45.73
C LYS A 519 58.03 -42.30 -46.23
N ALA A 520 56.80 -42.39 -45.84
CA ALA A 520 55.82 -41.28 -45.85
C ALA A 520 55.48 -40.90 -44.40
N SER A 521 55.85 -39.70 -44.08
CA SER A 521 55.55 -39.01 -42.86
C SER A 521 54.05 -38.59 -42.86
N ILE A 522 53.32 -39.01 -41.88
CA ILE A 522 51.93 -38.52 -41.68
C ILE A 522 51.87 -37.76 -40.35
N VAL A 523 51.66 -36.45 -40.47
CA VAL A 523 51.35 -35.53 -39.37
C VAL A 523 49.86 -35.77 -39.00
N PRO A 524 49.46 -35.78 -37.72
CA PRO A 524 48.06 -35.88 -37.40
C PRO A 524 47.35 -34.54 -37.56
N GLU A 525 46.30 -34.50 -38.37
CA GLU A 525 45.38 -33.39 -38.53
C GLU A 525 44.32 -33.39 -37.43
N LEU A 526 44.12 -32.24 -36.80
CA LEU A 526 43.03 -31.94 -35.87
C LEU A 526 41.69 -31.84 -36.60
N PRO A 527 40.57 -32.30 -36.01
CA PRO A 527 39.27 -32.17 -36.66
C PRO A 527 38.78 -30.71 -36.56
N LYS A 528 38.36 -30.17 -37.71
CA LYS A 528 37.67 -28.92 -37.84
C LYS A 528 36.24 -29.02 -37.29
N THR A 529 35.91 -28.12 -36.40
CA THR A 529 34.54 -27.81 -35.99
C THR A 529 33.81 -27.08 -37.10
N GLY A 530 32.65 -27.56 -37.47
CA GLY A 530 31.69 -26.89 -38.36
C GLY A 530 30.44 -26.51 -37.60
N GLU A 531 30.13 -25.24 -37.67
CA GLU A 531 29.04 -24.48 -37.09
C GLU A 531 27.64 -25.09 -37.14
N LYS A 532 26.82 -24.84 -36.10
CA LYS A 532 25.57 -24.08 -36.21
C LYS A 532 25.04 -23.64 -34.85
N GLN A 533 25.03 -22.33 -34.68
CA GLN A 533 24.08 -21.43 -33.98
C GLN A 533 23.06 -22.05 -33.02
N ASN A 534 23.11 -21.59 -31.73
CA ASN A 534 22.09 -20.72 -31.17
C ASN A 534 22.57 -20.09 -29.87
N VAL A 535 22.68 -18.82 -29.90
CA VAL A 535 22.35 -17.68 -29.07
C VAL A 535 21.86 -17.98 -27.64
N LEU A 536 22.53 -17.38 -26.76
CA LEU A 536 22.26 -16.74 -25.47
C LEU A 536 23.05 -17.33 -24.32
N LEU A 537 24.11 -16.68 -23.99
CA LEU A 537 24.45 -16.26 -22.62
C LEU A 537 25.75 -15.48 -22.61
N THR A 538 25.61 -14.24 -22.46
CA THR A 538 26.68 -13.32 -22.02
C THR A 538 25.96 -12.39 -21.04
N VAL A 539 26.42 -11.96 -19.90
CA VAL A 539 27.76 -11.54 -19.53
C VAL A 539 27.77 -11.32 -18.04
N ALA A 540 28.80 -11.70 -17.41
CA ALA A 540 29.30 -10.99 -16.26
C ALA A 540 30.49 -10.17 -16.71
N GLY A 541 30.61 -8.94 -16.23
CA GLY A 541 31.87 -8.21 -16.32
C GLY A 541 31.72 -6.72 -16.55
N SER A 542 31.78 -5.99 -15.44
CA SER A 542 32.47 -4.71 -15.20
C SER A 542 32.57 -3.70 -16.35
N LEU A 543 32.07 -2.49 -16.13
CA LEU A 543 32.95 -1.32 -16.04
C LEU A 543 32.22 -0.12 -15.43
N ALA A 544 32.88 0.45 -14.46
CA ALA A 544 32.59 1.75 -13.90
C ALA A 544 32.95 2.86 -14.89
N ALA A 545 32.43 4.01 -14.59
CA ALA A 545 32.87 5.37 -14.89
C ALA A 545 32.14 6.09 -16.03
N LEU A 546 31.45 7.11 -15.70
CA LEU A 546 31.75 8.53 -15.89
C LEU A 546 30.50 9.41 -15.86
N LEU A 547 30.50 10.33 -14.88
CA LEU A 547 30.09 11.74 -14.96
C LEU A 547 28.62 12.01 -15.30
N GLY A 548 27.93 12.83 -14.58
CA GLY A 548 28.28 13.94 -13.74
C GLY A 548 27.08 14.71 -13.25
N LEU A 549 27.28 15.29 -12.14
CA LEU A 549 26.83 16.62 -11.72
C LEU A 549 25.37 17.04 -11.98
N ALA A 550 24.57 17.06 -10.92
CA ALA A 550 23.99 18.31 -10.45
C ALA A 550 23.58 18.12 -8.98
N GLY A 551 24.28 18.80 -8.12
CA GLY A 551 24.02 18.90 -6.71
C GLY A 551 22.82 19.78 -6.41
N LEU A 552 22.13 19.41 -5.36
CA LEU A 552 21.47 20.38 -4.48
C LEU A 552 21.61 19.85 -3.05
N GLY A 553 22.43 20.56 -2.31
CA GLY A 553 22.68 20.32 -0.91
C GLY A 553 21.45 20.67 -0.06
N PHE A 554 21.15 19.80 0.89
CA PHE A 554 20.39 20.18 2.05
C PHE A 554 21.29 20.17 3.28
N LYS A 555 21.53 21.38 3.78
CA LYS A 555 22.19 21.68 5.05
C LYS A 555 21.43 21.04 6.21
N ARG A 556 22.07 20.14 6.94
CA ARG A 556 21.70 19.79 8.30
C ARG A 556 21.95 20.98 9.22
N ARG A 557 20.93 21.47 9.90
CA ARG A 557 21.04 22.35 11.05
C ARG A 557 21.02 21.49 12.31
N LYS A 558 22.13 21.48 13.03
CA LYS A 558 22.20 21.04 14.43
C LYS A 558 21.54 22.13 15.26
N GLU A 559 20.61 21.77 16.10
CA GLU A 559 20.26 22.55 17.27
C GLU A 559 20.77 21.87 18.53
N THR A 560 21.65 22.58 19.20
CA THR A 560 22.05 22.40 20.60
C THR A 560 21.28 23.43 21.42
N LYS A 561 20.44 23.02 22.26
CA LYS A 561 20.20 23.28 23.70
C LYS A 561 18.76 23.01 24.06
#